data_bf6a8c5f25daf114075e968384f94064
#
_entry.id   bf6a8c5f25daf114075e968384f94064
#
_cell.length_a   1.000
_cell.length_b   1.000
_cell.length_c   1.000
_cell.angle_alpha   90.00
_cell.angle_beta   90.00
_cell.angle_gamma   90.00
#
_symmetry.space_group_name_H-M   'P 1'
#
loop_
_entity.id
_entity.type
_entity.pdbx_description
1 polymer ?
#
loop_
_entity_poly.entity_id
_entity_poly.type
_entity_poly.pdbx_seq_one_letter_code
_entity_poly.pdbx_strand_id
1 'polypeptide(L)'
;MANERLRGAILAANLTVEQIAERLGVSTRTVERWVEAKDERRPYRRFQYALANLLQRDLSELWSDEQTSSARAEAGRAELVKLYPHRAVVPKDLWTSLYAKSTRHFDLVVYAGFWLSEDPLFFRLVREKAQAGVPVRLMLGDPGCVGVAQRGEDEGIGPAMAGKIRNALANYAPLFSVPGVEFRLHATTLYNSLYRADDDLLVNGHVYGVGAYLAPVMHLSQVPGGELFSTYAASIERIWESSRTITSPHLENEAA
;
A
#
# COMPACT_ATOMS: atom_id res chain seq x y z
N MET A 1 26.26 12.15 19.88
CA MET A 1 27.26 11.13 19.51
C MET A 1 27.97 11.60 18.26
N ALA A 2 29.25 11.24 18.06
CA ALA A 2 29.98 11.57 16.83
C ALA A 2 29.28 10.93 15.61
N ASN A 3 29.33 11.60 14.44
CA ASN A 3 28.81 11.00 13.20
C ASN A 3 29.82 9.97 12.66
N GLU A 4 29.78 8.77 13.21
CA GLU A 4 30.69 7.67 12.85
C GLU A 4 30.55 7.25 11.37
N ARG A 5 29.38 7.45 10.77
CA ARG A 5 29.13 7.17 9.34
C ARG A 5 29.90 8.15 8.45
N LEU A 6 29.81 9.43 8.74
CA LEU A 6 30.56 10.46 8.00
C LEU A 6 32.06 10.28 8.21
N ARG A 7 32.49 9.97 9.46
CA ARG A 7 33.90 9.69 9.78
C ARG A 7 34.42 8.49 8.97
N GLY A 8 33.66 7.38 8.97
CA GLY A 8 34.01 6.18 8.20
C GLY A 8 34.08 6.43 6.70
N ALA A 9 33.16 7.22 6.14
CA ALA A 9 33.16 7.58 4.72
C ALA A 9 34.37 8.47 4.35
N ILE A 10 34.74 9.42 5.21
CA ILE A 10 35.94 10.26 5.02
C ILE A 10 37.21 9.41 4.99
N LEU A 11 37.34 8.48 5.94
CA LEU A 11 38.46 7.53 6.00
C LEU A 11 38.53 6.62 4.77
N ALA A 12 37.38 6.09 4.36
CA ALA A 12 37.30 5.22 3.17
C ALA A 12 37.65 5.95 1.86
N ALA A 13 37.40 7.26 1.80
CA ALA A 13 37.76 8.11 0.67
C ALA A 13 39.24 8.57 0.70
N ASN A 14 40.02 8.21 1.72
CA ASN A 14 41.39 8.69 1.96
C ASN A 14 41.50 10.23 1.95
N LEU A 15 40.50 10.91 2.48
CA LEU A 15 40.48 12.37 2.60
C LEU A 15 40.71 12.80 4.04
N THR A 16 41.38 13.98 4.20
CA THR A 16 41.47 14.64 5.51
C THR A 16 40.38 15.68 5.67
N VAL A 17 40.12 16.07 6.92
CA VAL A 17 39.13 17.12 7.25
C VAL A 17 39.53 18.45 6.59
N GLU A 18 40.84 18.77 6.53
CA GLU A 18 41.38 19.95 5.88
C GLU A 18 41.12 19.97 4.37
N GLN A 19 41.34 18.84 3.69
CA GLN A 19 41.09 18.68 2.26
C GLN A 19 39.60 18.84 1.93
N ILE A 20 38.73 18.35 2.79
CA ILE A 20 37.27 18.53 2.65
C ILE A 20 36.89 19.99 2.86
N ALA A 21 37.45 20.64 3.88
CA ALA A 21 37.21 22.04 4.19
C ALA A 21 37.60 22.94 3.00
N GLU A 22 38.77 22.70 2.41
CA GLU A 22 39.26 23.41 1.24
C GLU A 22 38.34 23.23 0.03
N ARG A 23 37.95 21.98 -0.30
CA ARG A 23 37.08 21.67 -1.46
C ARG A 23 35.68 22.24 -1.32
N LEU A 24 35.19 22.35 -0.08
CA LEU A 24 33.83 22.89 0.20
C LEU A 24 33.82 24.39 0.48
N GLY A 25 34.98 25.05 0.54
CA GLY A 25 35.10 26.48 0.84
C GLY A 25 34.63 26.82 2.28
N VAL A 26 34.89 25.94 3.23
CA VAL A 26 34.52 26.14 4.64
C VAL A 26 35.75 25.99 5.55
N SER A 27 35.64 26.40 6.81
CA SER A 27 36.74 26.19 7.75
C SER A 27 36.84 24.75 8.21
N THR A 28 38.07 24.27 8.50
CA THR A 28 38.35 22.95 9.09
C THR A 28 37.48 22.68 10.31
N ARG A 29 37.35 23.67 11.21
CA ARG A 29 36.49 23.59 12.38
C ARG A 29 34.99 23.35 12.03
N THR A 30 34.55 23.79 10.86
CA THR A 30 33.18 23.56 10.39
C THR A 30 32.99 22.07 10.04
N VAL A 31 33.96 21.46 9.36
CA VAL A 31 33.93 20.04 9.02
C VAL A 31 34.09 19.17 10.27
N GLU A 32 35.02 19.53 11.18
CA GLU A 32 35.17 18.87 12.47
C GLU A 32 33.84 18.81 13.24
N ARG A 33 33.09 19.94 13.30
CA ARG A 33 31.79 19.99 13.95
C ARG A 33 30.76 19.04 13.29
N TRP A 34 30.84 18.79 12.00
CA TRP A 34 29.96 17.83 11.32
C TRP A 34 30.30 16.38 11.65
N VAL A 35 31.59 16.09 11.90
CA VAL A 35 32.11 14.78 12.29
C VAL A 35 31.95 14.52 13.78
N GLU A 36 32.19 15.52 14.62
CA GLU A 36 32.19 15.39 16.07
C GLU A 36 30.82 15.59 16.72
N ALA A 37 29.80 15.97 15.94
CA ALA A 37 28.51 16.48 16.40
C ALA A 37 28.03 15.90 17.73
N LYS A 38 28.41 16.57 18.83
CA LYS A 38 27.75 16.44 20.14
C LYS A 38 26.37 17.08 20.14
N ASP A 39 26.14 18.02 19.22
CA ASP A 39 24.88 18.67 18.95
C ASP A 39 24.42 18.24 17.55
N GLU A 40 23.18 17.83 17.39
CA GLU A 40 22.48 17.33 16.18
C GLU A 40 22.45 18.32 14.99
N ARG A 41 23.45 19.20 14.86
CA ARG A 41 23.55 20.20 13.80
C ARG A 41 24.12 19.59 12.53
N ARG A 42 23.24 19.16 11.67
CA ARG A 42 23.59 18.75 10.31
C ARG A 42 24.09 19.95 9.49
N PRO A 43 25.00 19.74 8.53
CA PRO A 43 25.32 20.75 7.54
C PRO A 43 24.06 21.25 6.81
N TYR A 44 24.06 22.50 6.32
CA TYR A 44 23.03 22.92 5.38
C TYR A 44 22.96 21.99 4.18
N ARG A 45 21.78 21.78 3.60
CA ARG A 45 21.54 20.81 2.51
C ARG A 45 22.57 20.89 1.38
N ARG A 46 22.97 22.10 0.97
CA ARG A 46 24.00 22.30 -0.06
C ARG A 46 25.32 21.59 0.27
N PHE A 47 25.75 21.62 1.51
CA PHE A 47 26.98 20.95 1.96
C PHE A 47 26.78 19.44 2.15
N GLN A 48 25.58 19.01 2.48
CA GLN A 48 25.25 17.58 2.53
C GLN A 48 25.41 16.94 1.13
N TYR A 49 24.82 17.57 0.11
CA TYR A 49 24.96 17.10 -1.28
C TYR A 49 26.41 17.17 -1.77
N ALA A 50 27.13 18.25 -1.44
CA ALA A 50 28.52 18.40 -1.83
C ALA A 50 29.42 17.33 -1.19
N LEU A 51 29.19 16.98 0.09
CA LEU A 51 29.87 15.88 0.78
C LEU A 51 29.50 14.51 0.21
N ALA A 52 28.23 14.26 -0.07
CA ALA A 52 27.77 13.03 -0.69
C ALA A 52 28.46 12.77 -2.03
N ASN A 53 28.47 13.79 -2.89
CA ASN A 53 29.18 13.74 -4.17
C ASN A 53 30.69 13.56 -4.01
N LEU A 54 31.33 14.30 -3.07
CA LEU A 54 32.76 14.24 -2.82
C LEU A 54 33.22 12.87 -2.32
N LEU A 55 32.38 12.26 -1.44
CA LEU A 55 32.67 10.97 -0.83
C LEU A 55 32.10 9.78 -1.63
N GLN A 56 31.37 10.05 -2.74
CA GLN A 56 30.69 9.04 -3.56
C GLN A 56 29.78 8.12 -2.72
N ARG A 57 28.98 8.73 -1.86
CA ARG A 57 28.04 8.06 -0.94
C ARG A 57 26.67 8.70 -1.02
N ASP A 58 25.62 7.91 -0.75
CA ASP A 58 24.29 8.45 -0.62
C ASP A 58 24.13 9.27 0.68
N LEU A 59 23.24 10.28 0.65
CA LEU A 59 22.95 11.11 1.81
C LEU A 59 22.54 10.28 3.04
N SER A 60 21.76 9.22 2.82
CA SER A 60 21.30 8.29 3.85
C SER A 60 22.42 7.45 4.49
N GLU A 61 23.52 7.26 3.78
CA GLU A 61 24.71 6.58 4.30
C GLU A 61 25.53 7.49 5.21
N LEU A 62 25.56 8.80 4.95
CA LEU A 62 26.35 9.79 5.70
C LEU A 62 25.63 10.34 6.92
N TRP A 63 24.30 10.46 6.85
CA TRP A 63 23.49 10.97 7.95
C TRP A 63 22.31 10.02 8.19
N SER A 64 22.24 9.44 9.38
CA SER A 64 21.05 8.72 9.80
C SER A 64 19.91 9.74 9.95
N ASP A 65 18.83 9.51 9.22
CA ASP A 65 17.59 10.26 9.39
C ASP A 65 16.82 9.76 10.64
N GLU A 66 17.49 9.70 11.81
CA GLU A 66 16.81 9.22 13.02
C GLU A 66 15.58 10.07 13.37
N GLN A 67 15.66 11.39 13.21
CA GLN A 67 14.48 12.24 13.38
C GLN A 67 13.44 12.01 12.29
N THR A 68 13.87 11.86 11.02
CA THR A 68 12.96 11.54 9.90
C THR A 68 12.44 10.11 10.04
N SER A 69 13.26 9.16 10.46
CA SER A 69 12.85 7.78 10.73
C SER A 69 11.87 7.71 11.91
N SER A 70 12.12 8.43 12.99
CA SER A 70 11.19 8.52 14.13
C SER A 70 9.88 9.19 13.74
N ALA A 71 9.93 10.33 13.02
CA ALA A 71 8.73 11.02 12.53
C ALA A 71 7.93 10.15 11.54
N ARG A 72 8.58 9.41 10.64
CA ARG A 72 7.92 8.45 9.75
C ARG A 72 7.29 7.28 10.50
N ALA A 73 7.99 6.75 11.51
CA ALA A 73 7.46 5.69 12.36
C ALA A 73 6.27 6.17 13.18
N GLU A 74 6.28 7.40 13.65
CA GLU A 74 5.17 8.01 14.36
C GLU A 74 3.98 8.30 13.43
N ALA A 75 4.23 8.83 12.24
CA ALA A 75 3.22 9.01 11.21
C ALA A 75 2.59 7.65 10.82
N GLY A 76 3.40 6.61 10.61
CA GLY A 76 2.90 5.27 10.31
C GLY A 76 2.05 4.67 11.46
N ARG A 77 2.38 4.98 12.72
CA ARG A 77 1.53 4.62 13.86
C ARG A 77 0.22 5.38 13.87
N ALA A 78 0.25 6.67 13.51
CA ALA A 78 -0.95 7.51 13.42
C ALA A 78 -1.88 7.08 12.28
N GLU A 79 -1.34 6.52 11.20
CA GLU A 79 -2.14 5.93 10.12
C GLU A 79 -2.92 4.68 10.56
N LEU A 80 -2.40 3.91 11.53
CA LEU A 80 -3.06 2.70 12.04
C LEU A 80 -4.17 3.07 13.02
N VAL A 81 -5.40 3.17 12.52
CA VAL A 81 -6.58 3.45 13.34
C VAL A 81 -6.90 2.27 14.26
N LYS A 82 -6.90 1.04 13.70
CA LYS A 82 -7.19 -0.18 14.47
C LYS A 82 -6.67 -1.43 13.77
N LEU A 83 -6.27 -2.41 14.59
CA LEU A 83 -5.96 -3.77 14.16
C LEU A 83 -7.05 -4.71 14.70
N TYR A 84 -7.64 -5.49 13.82
CA TYR A 84 -8.59 -6.56 14.17
C TYR A 84 -7.90 -7.92 14.00
N PRO A 85 -8.06 -8.86 14.94
CA PRO A 85 -7.41 -10.17 14.87
C PRO A 85 -7.88 -11.00 13.67
N HIS A 86 -9.11 -10.78 13.20
CA HIS A 86 -9.64 -11.38 11.98
C HIS A 86 -10.84 -10.59 11.44
N ARG A 87 -11.13 -10.75 10.13
CA ARG A 87 -12.20 -10.02 9.45
C ARG A 87 -13.58 -10.24 10.07
N ALA A 88 -13.86 -11.41 10.59
CA ALA A 88 -15.17 -11.73 11.17
C ALA A 88 -15.54 -10.87 12.38
N VAL A 89 -14.57 -10.24 13.06
CA VAL A 89 -14.84 -9.33 14.20
C VAL A 89 -14.79 -7.85 13.83
N VAL A 90 -14.56 -7.52 12.56
CA VAL A 90 -14.69 -6.14 12.09
C VAL A 90 -16.18 -5.76 12.15
N PRO A 91 -16.55 -4.66 12.83
CA PRO A 91 -17.95 -4.26 12.97
C PRO A 91 -18.63 -4.05 11.61
N LYS A 92 -19.90 -4.49 11.49
CA LYS A 92 -20.65 -4.33 10.23
C LYS A 92 -20.82 -2.87 9.84
N ASP A 93 -21.05 -2.01 10.81
CA ASP A 93 -21.19 -0.55 10.60
C ASP A 93 -19.89 0.08 10.08
N LEU A 94 -18.71 -0.47 10.40
CA LEU A 94 -17.46 0.01 9.82
C LEU A 94 -17.42 -0.24 8.31
N TRP A 95 -17.79 -1.44 7.86
CA TRP A 95 -17.89 -1.75 6.43
C TRP A 95 -18.89 -0.84 5.71
N THR A 96 -20.06 -0.66 6.31
CA THR A 96 -21.10 0.22 5.76
C THR A 96 -20.64 1.67 5.71
N SER A 97 -20.11 2.19 6.82
CA SER A 97 -19.70 3.60 6.93
C SER A 97 -18.49 3.91 6.05
N LEU A 98 -17.58 2.94 5.86
CA LEU A 98 -16.45 3.08 4.96
C LEU A 98 -16.92 3.54 3.57
N TYR A 99 -17.77 2.77 2.94
CA TYR A 99 -18.25 3.05 1.60
C TYR A 99 -19.32 4.14 1.54
N ALA A 100 -20.18 4.26 2.56
CA ALA A 100 -21.20 5.30 2.60
C ALA A 100 -20.62 6.72 2.61
N LYS A 101 -19.44 6.92 3.16
CA LYS A 101 -18.75 8.21 3.23
C LYS A 101 -17.94 8.55 1.98
N SER A 102 -17.67 7.59 1.10
CA SER A 102 -16.81 7.82 -0.07
C SER A 102 -17.34 8.91 -0.98
N THR A 103 -16.44 9.77 -1.45
CA THR A 103 -16.72 10.91 -2.36
C THR A 103 -15.78 10.96 -3.55
N ARG A 104 -14.64 10.30 -3.50
CA ARG A 104 -13.57 10.32 -4.51
C ARG A 104 -13.14 8.94 -4.99
N HIS A 105 -13.12 7.97 -4.10
CA HIS A 105 -12.64 6.61 -4.37
C HIS A 105 -13.50 5.57 -3.68
N PHE A 106 -13.89 4.56 -4.44
CA PHE A 106 -14.56 3.37 -3.95
C PHE A 106 -13.91 2.17 -4.63
N ASP A 107 -12.87 1.61 -4.00
CA ASP A 107 -12.08 0.53 -4.59
C ASP A 107 -12.22 -0.76 -3.78
N LEU A 108 -12.40 -1.87 -4.49
CA LEU A 108 -12.37 -3.22 -3.96
C LEU A 108 -11.34 -4.04 -4.74
N VAL A 109 -10.35 -4.61 -4.05
CA VAL A 109 -9.36 -5.55 -4.62
C VAL A 109 -9.39 -6.84 -3.82
N VAL A 110 -9.83 -7.92 -4.43
CA VAL A 110 -10.06 -9.21 -3.75
C VAL A 110 -9.82 -10.37 -4.70
N TYR A 111 -9.58 -11.57 -4.20
CA TYR A 111 -9.74 -12.74 -5.05
C TYR A 111 -11.21 -12.96 -5.40
N ALA A 112 -12.08 -13.26 -4.45
CA ALA A 112 -13.51 -13.50 -4.71
C ALA A 112 -14.42 -12.41 -4.17
N GLY A 113 -14.16 -11.88 -2.96
CA GLY A 113 -15.06 -10.90 -2.32
C GLY A 113 -16.49 -11.40 -2.13
N PHE A 114 -16.66 -12.73 -2.07
CA PHE A 114 -17.96 -13.40 -2.18
C PHE A 114 -19.00 -12.88 -1.17
N TRP A 115 -18.59 -12.63 0.06
CA TRP A 115 -19.48 -12.12 1.13
C TRP A 115 -20.10 -10.75 0.81
N LEU A 116 -19.41 -9.89 0.04
CA LEU A 116 -19.96 -8.60 -0.43
C LEU A 116 -20.94 -8.80 -1.60
N SER A 117 -20.72 -9.83 -2.41
CA SER A 117 -21.61 -10.14 -3.55
C SER A 117 -22.98 -10.69 -3.10
N GLU A 118 -23.13 -11.01 -1.83
CA GLU A 118 -24.39 -11.46 -1.22
C GLU A 118 -25.04 -10.37 -0.34
N ASP A 119 -24.40 -9.21 -0.16
CA ASP A 119 -24.90 -8.14 0.72
C ASP A 119 -25.74 -7.09 -0.06
N PRO A 120 -27.05 -7.06 0.11
CA PRO A 120 -27.92 -6.07 -0.57
C PRO A 120 -27.57 -4.62 -0.25
N LEU A 121 -27.00 -4.36 0.96
CA LEU A 121 -26.58 -3.03 1.36
C LEU A 121 -25.36 -2.58 0.56
N PHE A 122 -24.39 -3.48 0.31
CA PHE A 122 -23.26 -3.19 -0.56
C PHE A 122 -23.70 -2.80 -1.97
N PHE A 123 -24.64 -3.55 -2.56
CA PHE A 123 -25.21 -3.23 -3.87
C PHE A 123 -25.86 -1.85 -3.93
N ARG A 124 -26.62 -1.50 -2.88
CA ARG A 124 -27.24 -0.17 -2.78
C ARG A 124 -26.17 0.91 -2.73
N LEU A 125 -25.16 0.77 -1.87
CA LEU A 125 -24.08 1.74 -1.74
C LEU A 125 -23.31 1.93 -3.05
N VAL A 126 -22.98 0.82 -3.75
CA VAL A 126 -22.32 0.89 -5.06
C VAL A 126 -23.14 1.75 -6.04
N ARG A 127 -24.46 1.51 -6.16
CA ARG A 127 -25.33 2.29 -7.04
C ARG A 127 -25.42 3.75 -6.63
N GLU A 128 -25.65 4.02 -5.35
CA GLU A 128 -25.73 5.39 -4.80
C GLU A 128 -24.46 6.18 -5.08
N LYS A 129 -23.29 5.56 -4.88
CA LYS A 129 -22.00 6.21 -5.10
C LYS A 129 -21.71 6.45 -6.58
N ALA A 130 -21.95 5.46 -7.42
CA ALA A 130 -21.82 5.62 -8.87
C ALA A 130 -22.74 6.71 -9.42
N GLN A 131 -24.00 6.78 -8.96
CA GLN A 131 -24.95 7.84 -9.32
C GLN A 131 -24.52 9.22 -8.82
N ALA A 132 -23.81 9.29 -7.69
CA ALA A 132 -23.21 10.52 -7.17
C ALA A 132 -21.90 10.92 -7.90
N GLY A 133 -21.48 10.17 -8.93
CA GLY A 133 -20.27 10.45 -9.72
C GLY A 133 -18.99 9.96 -9.07
N VAL A 134 -19.04 9.17 -8.01
CA VAL A 134 -17.87 8.52 -7.42
C VAL A 134 -17.50 7.33 -8.30
N PRO A 135 -16.26 7.25 -8.83
CA PRO A 135 -15.81 6.08 -9.58
C PRO A 135 -15.76 4.85 -8.65
N VAL A 136 -16.45 3.78 -9.05
CA VAL A 136 -16.47 2.51 -8.32
C VAL A 136 -15.67 1.49 -9.10
N ARG A 137 -14.57 1.01 -8.53
CA ARG A 137 -13.65 0.05 -9.15
C ARG A 137 -13.67 -1.26 -8.38
N LEU A 138 -14.12 -2.32 -9.04
CA LEU A 138 -14.24 -3.67 -8.47
C LEU A 138 -13.27 -4.62 -9.19
N MET A 139 -12.19 -4.99 -8.50
CA MET A 139 -11.14 -5.86 -9.03
C MET A 139 -11.23 -7.23 -8.36
N LEU A 140 -11.55 -8.26 -9.15
CA LEU A 140 -11.59 -9.64 -8.69
C LEU A 140 -10.43 -10.44 -9.30
N GLY A 141 -10.07 -11.56 -8.68
CA GLY A 141 -9.11 -12.49 -9.25
C GLY A 141 -9.62 -13.08 -10.56
N ASP A 142 -8.74 -13.25 -11.55
CA ASP A 142 -9.07 -14.01 -12.76
C ASP A 142 -9.16 -15.49 -12.42
N PRO A 143 -10.34 -16.14 -12.55
CA PRO A 143 -10.51 -17.54 -12.14
C PRO A 143 -9.65 -18.53 -12.94
N GLY A 144 -9.09 -18.11 -14.09
CA GLY A 144 -8.18 -18.91 -14.91
C GLY A 144 -6.70 -18.72 -14.59
N CYS A 145 -6.33 -17.75 -13.72
CA CYS A 145 -4.93 -17.46 -13.48
C CYS A 145 -4.28 -18.37 -12.43
N VAL A 146 -2.95 -18.51 -12.53
CA VAL A 146 -2.13 -19.31 -11.60
C VAL A 146 -2.25 -18.82 -10.16
N GLY A 147 -2.33 -17.50 -9.95
CA GLY A 147 -2.44 -16.91 -8.60
C GLY A 147 -3.72 -17.32 -7.86
N VAL A 148 -4.84 -17.48 -8.58
CA VAL A 148 -6.11 -17.97 -8.02
C VAL A 148 -6.02 -19.47 -7.70
N ALA A 149 -5.44 -20.26 -8.61
CA ALA A 149 -5.25 -21.69 -8.39
C ALA A 149 -4.36 -21.92 -7.14
N GLN A 150 -3.21 -21.24 -7.06
CA GLN A 150 -2.31 -21.34 -5.92
C GLN A 150 -3.00 -20.92 -4.62
N ARG A 151 -3.77 -19.83 -4.61
CA ARG A 151 -4.50 -19.40 -3.42
C ARG A 151 -5.55 -20.43 -2.98
N GLY A 152 -6.18 -21.11 -3.93
CA GLY A 152 -7.08 -22.22 -3.65
C GLY A 152 -6.38 -23.36 -2.91
N GLU A 153 -5.20 -23.75 -3.38
CA GLU A 153 -4.37 -24.79 -2.72
C GLU A 153 -3.93 -24.34 -1.34
N ASP A 154 -3.43 -23.09 -1.20
CA ASP A 154 -2.97 -22.54 0.08
C ASP A 154 -4.09 -22.49 1.15
N GLU A 155 -5.34 -22.26 0.75
CA GLU A 155 -6.52 -22.29 1.65
C GLU A 155 -7.09 -23.70 1.84
N GLY A 156 -6.57 -24.71 1.16
CA GLY A 156 -7.06 -26.08 1.23
C GLY A 156 -8.43 -26.30 0.55
N ILE A 157 -8.82 -25.40 -0.35
CA ILE A 157 -10.10 -25.47 -1.09
C ILE A 157 -9.91 -25.73 -2.60
N GLY A 158 -8.66 -25.76 -3.08
CA GLY A 158 -8.31 -26.07 -4.46
C GLY A 158 -9.15 -25.32 -5.50
N PRO A 159 -9.74 -26.01 -6.50
CA PRO A 159 -10.51 -25.38 -7.58
C PRO A 159 -11.75 -24.61 -7.11
N ALA A 160 -12.20 -24.79 -5.88
CA ALA A 160 -13.36 -24.07 -5.36
C ALA A 160 -13.10 -22.56 -5.25
N MET A 161 -11.82 -22.10 -5.20
CA MET A 161 -11.51 -20.67 -5.24
C MET A 161 -11.97 -20.04 -6.56
N ALA A 162 -11.65 -20.64 -7.69
CA ALA A 162 -12.14 -20.18 -9.00
C ALA A 162 -13.66 -20.22 -9.09
N GLY A 163 -14.30 -21.26 -8.53
CA GLY A 163 -15.76 -21.36 -8.43
C GLY A 163 -16.36 -20.19 -7.62
N LYS A 164 -15.78 -19.85 -6.47
CA LYS A 164 -16.22 -18.70 -5.65
C LYS A 164 -16.16 -17.39 -6.43
N ILE A 165 -15.11 -17.17 -7.25
CA ILE A 165 -14.98 -15.97 -8.06
C ILE A 165 -16.08 -15.91 -9.12
N ARG A 166 -16.32 -17.01 -9.85
CA ARG A 166 -17.40 -17.07 -10.85
C ARG A 166 -18.78 -16.82 -10.23
N ASN A 167 -19.04 -17.39 -9.07
CA ASN A 167 -20.29 -17.15 -8.33
C ASN A 167 -20.41 -15.70 -7.89
N ALA A 168 -19.33 -15.08 -7.39
CA ALA A 168 -19.34 -13.66 -7.05
C ALA A 168 -19.63 -12.78 -8.26
N LEU A 169 -19.01 -13.05 -9.42
CA LEU A 169 -19.28 -12.33 -10.67
C LEU A 169 -20.74 -12.48 -11.10
N ALA A 170 -21.31 -13.69 -11.02
CA ALA A 170 -22.73 -13.92 -11.31
C ALA A 170 -23.64 -13.11 -10.36
N ASN A 171 -23.34 -13.06 -9.07
CA ASN A 171 -24.06 -12.24 -8.11
C ASN A 171 -23.96 -10.74 -8.45
N TYR A 172 -22.78 -10.26 -8.87
CA TYR A 172 -22.57 -8.87 -9.27
C TYR A 172 -23.21 -8.50 -10.63
N ALA A 173 -23.81 -9.45 -11.38
CA ALA A 173 -24.44 -9.17 -12.66
C ALA A 173 -25.28 -7.88 -12.72
N PRO A 174 -26.10 -7.53 -11.69
CA PRO A 174 -26.90 -6.32 -11.72
C PRO A 174 -26.11 -5.01 -11.62
N LEU A 175 -24.80 -5.07 -11.39
CA LEU A 175 -23.92 -3.89 -11.28
C LEU A 175 -23.16 -3.59 -12.59
N PHE A 176 -23.05 -4.56 -13.50
CA PHE A 176 -22.32 -4.36 -14.76
C PHE A 176 -22.94 -3.31 -15.68
N SER A 177 -24.23 -3.09 -15.56
CA SER A 177 -24.96 -2.07 -16.34
C SER A 177 -25.03 -0.70 -15.64
N VAL A 178 -24.46 -0.55 -14.45
CA VAL A 178 -24.51 0.71 -13.68
C VAL A 178 -23.40 1.64 -14.17
N PRO A 179 -23.72 2.82 -14.75
CA PRO A 179 -22.72 3.79 -15.15
C PRO A 179 -21.86 4.23 -13.96
N GLY A 180 -20.52 4.29 -14.17
CA GLY A 180 -19.58 4.65 -13.10
C GLY A 180 -19.09 3.46 -12.27
N VAL A 181 -19.58 2.25 -12.53
CA VAL A 181 -19.04 1.00 -11.96
C VAL A 181 -18.19 0.29 -13.02
N GLU A 182 -16.94 -0.02 -12.69
CA GLU A 182 -16.05 -0.75 -13.56
C GLU A 182 -15.53 -2.01 -12.89
N PHE A 183 -15.63 -3.13 -13.62
CA PHE A 183 -15.12 -4.44 -13.20
C PHE A 183 -13.84 -4.79 -13.95
N ARG A 184 -12.83 -5.23 -13.21
CA ARG A 184 -11.61 -5.80 -13.79
C ARG A 184 -11.24 -7.13 -13.15
N LEU A 185 -10.55 -7.98 -13.94
CA LEU A 185 -9.94 -9.20 -13.44
C LEU A 185 -8.42 -9.05 -13.39
N HIS A 186 -7.84 -9.34 -12.22
CA HIS A 186 -6.39 -9.33 -12.03
C HIS A 186 -5.82 -10.75 -11.98
N ALA A 187 -4.64 -10.94 -12.54
CA ALA A 187 -3.86 -12.15 -12.43
C ALA A 187 -2.75 -12.05 -11.35
N THR A 188 -2.81 -11.02 -10.51
CA THR A 188 -1.80 -10.72 -9.50
C THR A 188 -1.92 -11.68 -8.32
N THR A 189 -0.79 -12.17 -7.80
CA THR A 189 -0.75 -12.79 -6.49
C THR A 189 -1.03 -11.74 -5.42
N LEU A 190 -2.22 -11.79 -4.81
CA LEU A 190 -2.58 -10.88 -3.73
C LEU A 190 -2.03 -11.38 -2.39
N TYR A 191 -1.39 -10.47 -1.66
CA TYR A 191 -1.00 -10.69 -0.26
C TYR A 191 -2.05 -10.14 0.71
N ASN A 192 -2.98 -9.34 0.21
CA ASN A 192 -4.05 -8.72 0.99
C ASN A 192 -5.28 -8.51 0.12
N SER A 193 -6.47 -8.60 0.72
CA SER A 193 -7.66 -7.94 0.14
C SER A 193 -7.69 -6.49 0.61
N LEU A 194 -8.02 -5.57 -0.30
CA LEU A 194 -7.98 -4.13 -0.07
C LEU A 194 -9.37 -3.53 -0.30
N TYR A 195 -9.81 -2.71 0.64
CA TYR A 195 -11.12 -2.06 0.66
C TYR A 195 -10.88 -0.58 0.94
N ARG A 196 -10.88 0.26 -0.12
CA ARG A 196 -10.58 1.70 -0.02
C ARG A 196 -11.81 2.55 -0.22
N ALA A 197 -11.97 3.55 0.63
CA ALA A 197 -12.90 4.65 0.46
C ALA A 197 -12.20 5.96 0.83
N ASP A 198 -11.92 6.79 -0.15
CA ASP A 198 -11.18 8.05 -0.01
C ASP A 198 -9.83 7.86 0.72
N ASP A 199 -9.73 8.41 1.93
CA ASP A 199 -8.54 8.38 2.78
C ASP A 199 -8.58 7.26 3.83
N ASP A 200 -9.58 6.37 3.79
CA ASP A 200 -9.70 5.19 4.65
C ASP A 200 -9.48 3.90 3.85
N LEU A 201 -8.78 2.95 4.46
CA LEU A 201 -8.42 1.68 3.84
C LEU A 201 -8.48 0.54 4.85
N LEU A 202 -9.22 -0.52 4.54
CA LEU A 202 -9.12 -1.78 5.27
C LEU A 202 -8.23 -2.76 4.48
N VAL A 203 -7.20 -3.26 5.14
CA VAL A 203 -6.22 -4.20 4.59
C VAL A 203 -6.40 -5.53 5.29
N ASN A 204 -7.00 -6.51 4.60
CA ASN A 204 -7.18 -7.85 5.13
C ASN A 204 -6.05 -8.76 4.64
N GLY A 205 -5.13 -9.11 5.52
CA GLY A 205 -3.98 -9.93 5.21
C GLY A 205 -4.36 -11.34 4.71
N HIS A 206 -3.53 -11.92 3.85
CA HIS A 206 -3.65 -13.30 3.44
C HIS A 206 -2.59 -14.14 4.15
N VAL A 207 -3.01 -14.85 5.19
CA VAL A 207 -2.16 -15.77 5.94
C VAL A 207 -2.18 -17.13 5.27
N TYR A 208 -1.01 -17.78 5.12
CA TYR A 208 -0.90 -19.11 4.53
C TYR A 208 -1.73 -20.14 5.32
N GLY A 209 -2.50 -20.96 4.63
CA GLY A 209 -3.37 -21.96 5.23
C GLY A 209 -4.64 -21.43 5.91
N VAL A 210 -4.88 -20.11 5.84
CA VAL A 210 -6.00 -19.47 6.54
C VAL A 210 -6.89 -18.71 5.56
N GLY A 211 -8.18 -18.98 5.58
CA GLY A 211 -9.14 -18.22 4.79
C GLY A 211 -9.23 -16.75 5.24
N ALA A 212 -9.44 -15.83 4.31
CA ALA A 212 -9.39 -14.39 4.57
C ALA A 212 -10.34 -13.91 5.69
N TYR A 213 -11.42 -14.64 6.00
CA TYR A 213 -12.35 -14.28 7.08
C TYR A 213 -11.77 -14.48 8.49
N LEU A 214 -10.74 -15.35 8.62
CA LEU A 214 -9.98 -15.59 9.86
C LEU A 214 -8.63 -14.84 9.90
N ALA A 215 -8.30 -14.11 8.85
CA ALA A 215 -7.04 -13.37 8.75
C ALA A 215 -7.18 -11.94 9.29
N PRO A 216 -6.08 -11.34 9.80
CA PRO A 216 -6.10 -10.01 10.39
C PRO A 216 -6.54 -8.92 9.42
N VAL A 217 -7.13 -7.85 9.97
CA VAL A 217 -7.50 -6.64 9.22
C VAL A 217 -6.89 -5.42 9.90
N MET A 218 -6.13 -4.63 9.13
CA MET A 218 -5.71 -3.30 9.54
C MET A 218 -6.68 -2.27 8.99
N HIS A 219 -7.16 -1.36 9.83
CA HIS A 219 -7.83 -0.15 9.42
C HIS A 219 -6.81 0.98 9.40
N LEU A 220 -6.57 1.53 8.23
CA LEU A 220 -5.66 2.63 7.99
C LEU A 220 -6.44 3.88 7.59
N SER A 221 -5.97 5.04 8.05
CA SER A 221 -6.42 6.34 7.58
C SER A 221 -5.23 7.18 7.15
N GLN A 222 -5.34 7.87 6.03
CA GLN A 222 -4.24 8.69 5.51
C GLN A 222 -3.94 9.85 6.44
N VAL A 223 -2.67 10.02 6.79
CA VAL A 223 -2.20 11.19 7.56
C VAL A 223 -1.02 11.87 6.85
N PRO A 224 -0.82 13.18 7.05
CA PRO A 224 0.32 13.88 6.47
C PRO A 224 1.65 13.27 6.92
N GLY A 225 2.53 12.96 5.97
CA GLY A 225 3.83 12.34 6.23
C GLY A 225 3.80 10.84 6.48
N GLY A 226 2.62 10.20 6.47
CA GLY A 226 2.46 8.76 6.52
C GLY A 226 2.78 8.09 5.17
N GLU A 227 3.35 6.89 5.22
CA GLU A 227 3.74 6.12 4.03
C GLU A 227 2.97 4.79 3.94
N LEU A 228 2.32 4.35 5.02
CA LEU A 228 1.66 3.05 5.08
C LEU A 228 0.41 3.02 4.19
N PHE A 229 -0.48 4.02 4.35
CA PHE A 229 -1.66 4.17 3.49
C PHE A 229 -1.27 4.32 2.02
N SER A 230 -0.32 5.22 1.70
CA SER A 230 0.12 5.49 0.34
C SER A 230 0.73 4.27 -0.34
N THR A 231 1.42 3.40 0.41
CA THR A 231 1.98 2.13 -0.09
C THR A 231 0.87 1.20 -0.60
N TYR A 232 -0.20 1.03 0.17
CA TYR A 232 -1.34 0.20 -0.25
C TYR A 232 -2.18 0.86 -1.34
N ALA A 233 -2.39 2.17 -1.28
CA ALA A 233 -3.08 2.91 -2.33
C ALA A 233 -2.36 2.78 -3.67
N ALA A 234 -1.02 2.94 -3.70
CA ALA A 234 -0.22 2.72 -4.89
C ALA A 234 -0.27 1.26 -5.38
N SER A 235 -0.45 0.28 -4.48
CA SER A 235 -0.66 -1.11 -4.87
C SER A 235 -1.99 -1.30 -5.59
N ILE A 236 -3.07 -0.65 -5.12
CA ILE A 236 -4.37 -0.66 -5.80
C ILE A 236 -4.23 -0.14 -7.24
N GLU A 237 -3.53 1.00 -7.43
CA GLU A 237 -3.35 1.57 -8.78
C GLU A 237 -2.55 0.63 -9.70
N ARG A 238 -1.46 0.02 -9.22
CA ARG A 238 -0.68 -0.96 -10.01
C ARG A 238 -1.50 -2.19 -10.41
N ILE A 239 -2.35 -2.69 -9.49
CA ILE A 239 -3.24 -3.82 -9.79
C ILE A 239 -4.29 -3.40 -10.81
N TRP A 240 -4.86 -2.20 -10.66
CA TRP A 240 -5.82 -1.64 -11.59
C TRP A 240 -5.25 -1.53 -13.01
N GLU A 241 -4.07 -0.96 -13.17
CA GLU A 241 -3.39 -0.79 -14.45
C GLU A 241 -3.08 -2.11 -15.14
N SER A 242 -2.72 -3.15 -14.37
CA SER A 242 -2.39 -4.48 -14.91
C SER A 242 -3.60 -5.40 -15.13
N SER A 243 -4.79 -4.98 -14.69
CA SER A 243 -6.01 -5.80 -14.76
C SER A 243 -6.75 -5.61 -16.07
N ARG A 244 -7.40 -6.66 -16.57
CA ARG A 244 -8.24 -6.57 -17.77
C ARG A 244 -9.67 -6.18 -17.41
N THR A 245 -10.26 -5.25 -18.16
CA THR A 245 -11.67 -4.87 -18.04
C THR A 245 -12.58 -6.00 -18.48
N ILE A 246 -13.68 -6.21 -17.76
CA ILE A 246 -14.77 -7.09 -18.15
C ILE A 246 -16.09 -6.33 -18.15
N THR A 247 -16.92 -6.59 -19.15
CA THR A 247 -18.22 -5.93 -19.36
C THR A 247 -19.40 -6.86 -19.11
N SER A 248 -19.13 -8.12 -18.78
CA SER A 248 -20.11 -9.16 -18.51
C SER A 248 -19.67 -10.03 -17.35
N PRO A 249 -20.62 -10.52 -16.51
CA PRO A 249 -20.32 -11.52 -15.49
C PRO A 249 -20.00 -12.89 -16.07
N HIS A 250 -20.41 -13.15 -17.31
CA HIS A 250 -20.13 -14.39 -18.03
C HIS A 250 -18.75 -14.26 -18.68
N LEU A 251 -17.77 -14.90 -18.06
CA LEU A 251 -16.45 -15.05 -18.68
C LEU A 251 -16.64 -16.02 -19.84
N GLU A 252 -16.47 -15.52 -21.06
CA GLU A 252 -16.38 -16.41 -22.21
C GLU A 252 -15.26 -17.40 -21.92
N ASN A 253 -15.55 -18.70 -22.09
CA ASN A 253 -14.51 -19.70 -22.05
C ASN A 253 -13.56 -19.33 -23.19
N GLU A 254 -12.46 -18.65 -22.92
CA GLU A 254 -11.32 -18.64 -23.81
C GLU A 254 -10.90 -20.10 -23.93
N ALA A 255 -11.42 -20.72 -24.99
CA ALA A 255 -11.11 -22.09 -25.37
C ALA A 255 -9.60 -22.17 -25.60
N ALA A 256 -9.00 -23.14 -24.92
CA ALA A 256 -7.71 -23.78 -25.04
C ALA A 256 -6.75 -23.31 -26.14
#